data_ed3dbc8aca778ba0bcb6730985ec58fe
#
_entry.id   ed3dbc8aca778ba0bcb6730985ec58fe
#
_cell.length_a   1.000
_cell.length_b   1.000
_cell.length_c   1.000
_cell.angle_alpha   90.00
_cell.angle_beta   90.00
_cell.angle_gamma   90.00
#
_symmetry.space_group_name_H-M   'P 1'
#
loop_
_entity.id
_entity.type
_entity.pdbx_description
1 polymer ?
#
loop_
_entity_poly.entity_id
_entity_poly.type
_entity_poly.pdbx_seq_one_letter_code
_entity_poly.pdbx_strand_id
1 'polypeptide(L)'
;MKRFAAMLAVSVLMVLWIASGDRMSAGQRTDGLYYEVTGIHPDAVLMRINGEDISAEEYLYWLAYDCEYLTSYVPNLDFSAEVSNGMTYGSYAKADAVETVKLYALLRQWAKQYNVSLTEEDEARLQQQRQQYVTYYGGEEGYQQQLQLLGISEDTFDSINRMYLLYARIHDLY
;
A
#
# COMPACT_ATOMS: atom_id res chain seq x y z
N MET A 1 16.85 0.69 -8.06
CA MET A 1 16.73 1.75 -7.05
C MET A 1 16.58 3.16 -7.65
N LYS A 2 17.53 3.73 -8.44
CA LYS A 2 17.38 5.10 -8.99
C LYS A 2 16.16 5.32 -9.88
N ARG A 3 15.70 4.31 -10.64
CA ARG A 3 14.51 4.38 -11.51
C ARG A 3 13.21 4.33 -10.72
N PHE A 4 13.18 3.55 -9.65
CA PHE A 4 12.05 3.46 -8.71
C PHE A 4 11.83 4.80 -7.98
N ALA A 5 12.91 5.43 -7.52
CA ALA A 5 12.88 6.76 -6.92
C ALA A 5 12.34 7.84 -7.88
N ALA A 6 12.72 7.80 -9.17
CA ALA A 6 12.22 8.74 -10.16
C ALA A 6 10.70 8.54 -10.44
N MET A 7 10.20 7.30 -10.39
CA MET A 7 8.78 6.97 -10.57
C MET A 7 7.91 7.52 -9.44
N LEU A 8 8.33 7.34 -8.20
CA LEU A 8 7.64 7.88 -7.03
C LEU A 8 7.68 9.43 -7.03
N ALA A 9 8.79 10.06 -7.41
CA ALA A 9 8.92 11.52 -7.46
C ALA A 9 7.90 12.19 -8.41
N VAL A 10 7.60 11.59 -9.58
CA VAL A 10 6.56 12.07 -10.50
C VAL A 10 5.16 11.95 -9.86
N SER A 11 4.98 11.00 -8.92
CA SER A 11 3.72 10.78 -8.21
C SER A 11 3.41 11.86 -7.17
N VAL A 12 4.42 12.46 -6.54
CA VAL A 12 4.30 13.44 -5.45
C VAL A 12 3.57 14.71 -5.85
N LEU A 13 3.80 15.21 -7.04
CA LEU A 13 3.18 16.48 -7.50
C LEU A 13 1.65 16.40 -7.63
N MET A 14 1.04 15.19 -7.62
CA MET A 14 -0.41 15.04 -7.73
C MET A 14 -1.10 14.57 -6.44
N VAL A 15 -0.40 14.00 -5.46
CA VAL A 15 -1.00 13.63 -4.17
C VAL A 15 -1.44 14.88 -3.40
N LEU A 16 -0.77 16.01 -3.58
CA LEU A 16 -1.18 17.31 -3.01
C LEU A 16 -2.57 17.79 -3.50
N TRP A 17 -3.14 17.18 -4.55
CA TRP A 17 -4.45 17.54 -5.06
C TRP A 17 -5.62 16.74 -4.46
N ILE A 18 -5.35 15.57 -3.88
CA ILE A 18 -6.38 14.74 -3.21
C ILE A 18 -6.66 15.26 -1.79
N ALA A 19 -5.76 16.07 -1.27
CA ALA A 19 -5.73 16.54 0.11
C ALA A 19 -6.58 17.77 0.43
N SER A 20 -7.47 18.22 -0.45
CA SER A 20 -8.25 19.42 -0.24
C SER A 20 -9.59 19.18 0.46
N GLY A 21 -9.60 18.60 1.64
CA GLY A 21 -10.82 18.59 2.43
C GLY A 21 -10.84 17.63 3.60
N ASP A 22 -10.42 18.01 4.71
CA ASP A 22 -10.40 17.49 6.07
C ASP A 22 -9.02 17.00 6.55
N ARG A 23 -8.53 17.73 7.54
CA ARG A 23 -7.36 17.58 8.39
C ARG A 23 -6.57 16.28 8.19
N MET A 24 -5.63 16.31 7.26
CA MET A 24 -4.54 15.33 7.25
C MET A 24 -3.75 15.51 8.54
N SER A 25 -3.53 14.43 9.28
CA SER A 25 -2.48 14.46 10.28
C SER A 25 -1.16 14.58 9.51
N ALA A 26 -0.31 15.53 9.92
CA ALA A 26 0.92 15.82 9.17
C ALA A 26 1.95 14.68 9.23
N GLY A 27 1.71 13.60 9.96
CA GLY A 27 2.68 12.54 10.21
C GLY A 27 3.95 13.06 10.88
N GLN A 28 4.81 12.18 11.34
CA GLN A 28 6.09 12.53 11.97
C GLN A 28 7.24 11.63 11.50
N ARG A 29 6.95 10.47 10.95
CA ARG A 29 7.99 9.56 10.47
C ARG A 29 8.67 10.12 9.23
N THR A 30 10.01 10.08 9.24
CA THR A 30 10.86 10.60 8.16
C THR A 30 11.82 9.52 7.63
N ASP A 31 11.54 8.27 7.96
CA ASP A 31 12.36 7.12 7.56
C ASP A 31 11.80 6.46 6.30
N GLY A 32 12.70 5.81 5.58
CA GLY A 32 12.40 4.92 4.48
C GLY A 32 12.21 5.59 3.12
N LEU A 33 12.22 4.72 2.10
CA LEU A 33 12.18 5.11 0.69
C LEU A 33 10.93 5.93 0.35
N TYR A 34 9.79 5.62 0.97
CA TYR A 34 8.56 6.34 0.72
C TYR A 34 8.68 7.82 1.08
N TYR A 35 9.27 8.12 2.25
CA TYR A 35 9.51 9.52 2.64
C TYR A 35 10.59 10.17 1.77
N GLU A 36 11.72 9.50 1.56
CA GLU A 36 12.84 10.04 0.78
C GLU A 36 12.43 10.46 -0.63
N VAL A 37 11.53 9.70 -1.25
CA VAL A 37 11.10 9.94 -2.63
C VAL A 37 9.94 10.91 -2.74
N THR A 38 9.00 10.86 -1.78
CA THR A 38 7.75 11.61 -1.86
C THR A 38 7.74 12.88 -1.00
N GLY A 39 8.55 12.94 0.05
CA GLY A 39 8.47 13.95 1.10
C GLY A 39 7.21 13.81 1.97
N ILE A 40 6.43 12.75 1.79
CA ILE A 40 5.21 12.48 2.56
C ILE A 40 5.58 11.57 3.72
N HIS A 41 5.22 11.98 4.93
CA HIS A 41 5.43 11.17 6.12
C HIS A 41 4.61 9.87 6.03
N PRO A 42 5.21 8.68 6.19
CA PRO A 42 4.53 7.39 6.07
C PRO A 42 3.28 7.25 6.95
N ASP A 43 3.31 7.84 8.14
CA ASP A 43 2.22 7.87 9.11
C ASP A 43 1.21 9.01 8.91
N ALA A 44 1.37 9.82 7.86
CA ALA A 44 0.38 10.84 7.50
C ALA A 44 -0.94 10.19 7.05
N VAL A 45 -2.07 10.77 7.42
CA VAL A 45 -3.38 10.36 6.88
C VAL A 45 -3.58 11.02 5.53
N LEU A 46 -3.59 10.25 4.45
CA LEU A 46 -3.79 10.77 3.09
C LEU A 46 -5.25 10.89 2.70
N MET A 47 -6.08 10.00 3.17
CA MET A 47 -7.50 10.00 2.86
C MET A 47 -8.32 9.37 3.99
N ARG A 48 -9.62 9.61 3.96
CA ARG A 48 -10.57 8.97 4.88
C ARG A 48 -11.68 8.30 4.10
N ILE A 49 -11.94 7.02 4.37
CA ILE A 49 -12.93 6.22 3.66
C ILE A 49 -13.96 5.73 4.68
N ASN A 50 -15.19 6.27 4.59
CA ASN A 50 -16.27 5.97 5.54
C ASN A 50 -15.85 6.11 7.02
N GLY A 51 -15.02 7.11 7.33
CA GLY A 51 -14.54 7.36 8.68
C GLY A 51 -13.26 6.61 9.08
N GLU A 52 -12.74 5.74 8.22
CA GLU A 52 -11.46 5.06 8.42
C GLU A 52 -10.32 5.86 7.79
N ASP A 53 -9.29 6.14 8.57
CA ASP A 53 -8.11 6.86 8.11
C ASP A 53 -7.17 5.91 7.35
N ILE A 54 -6.74 6.33 6.17
CA ILE A 54 -5.76 5.61 5.35
C ILE A 54 -4.43 6.33 5.43
N SER A 55 -3.41 5.62 5.88
CA SER A 55 -2.05 6.15 5.99
C SER A 55 -1.36 6.28 4.63
N ALA A 56 -0.34 7.14 4.58
CA ALA A 56 0.49 7.27 3.40
C ALA A 56 1.22 5.97 3.08
N GLU A 57 1.71 5.25 4.10
CA GLU A 57 2.43 3.99 3.88
C GLU A 57 1.55 2.91 3.24
N GLU A 58 0.25 2.82 3.60
CA GLU A 58 -0.68 1.88 2.97
C GLU A 58 -0.91 2.21 1.49
N TYR A 59 -1.19 3.48 1.19
CA TYR A 59 -1.37 3.93 -0.19
C TYR A 59 -0.10 3.79 -1.04
N LEU A 60 1.04 4.20 -0.50
CA LEU A 60 2.32 4.16 -1.22
C LEU A 60 2.80 2.73 -1.47
N TYR A 61 2.47 1.79 -0.59
CA TYR A 61 2.72 0.37 -0.82
C TYR A 61 2.00 -0.12 -2.10
N TRP A 62 0.71 0.20 -2.23
CA TRP A 62 -0.07 -0.21 -3.40
C TRP A 62 0.37 0.51 -4.67
N LEU A 63 0.65 1.80 -4.58
CA LEU A 63 1.19 2.55 -5.71
C LEU A 63 2.53 1.95 -6.20
N ALA A 64 3.42 1.58 -5.27
CA ALA A 64 4.69 0.94 -5.60
C ALA A 64 4.47 -0.44 -6.24
N TYR A 65 3.53 -1.22 -5.72
CA TYR A 65 3.14 -2.51 -6.29
C TYR A 65 2.64 -2.38 -7.73
N ASP A 66 1.73 -1.43 -8.00
CA ASP A 66 1.20 -1.19 -9.34
C ASP A 66 2.28 -0.73 -10.31
N CYS A 67 3.18 0.14 -9.86
CA CYS A 67 4.31 0.57 -10.67
C CYS A 67 5.25 -0.60 -11.02
N GLU A 68 5.54 -1.49 -10.06
CA GLU A 68 6.35 -2.68 -10.30
C GLU A 68 5.65 -3.66 -11.25
N TYR A 69 4.36 -3.88 -11.04
CA TYR A 69 3.53 -4.71 -11.91
C TYR A 69 3.57 -4.22 -13.36
N LEU A 70 3.29 -2.94 -13.60
CA LEU A 70 3.33 -2.34 -14.94
C LEU A 70 4.71 -2.46 -15.60
N THR A 71 5.79 -2.21 -14.86
CA THR A 71 7.15 -2.33 -15.39
C THR A 71 7.57 -3.76 -15.69
N SER A 72 6.95 -4.75 -15.06
CA SER A 72 7.19 -6.16 -15.37
C SER A 72 6.68 -6.56 -16.76
N TYR A 73 5.64 -5.88 -17.26
CA TYR A 73 5.08 -6.11 -18.60
C TYR A 73 5.66 -5.18 -19.67
N VAL A 74 6.02 -3.94 -19.29
CA VAL A 74 6.52 -2.93 -20.22
C VAL A 74 7.93 -2.50 -19.81
N PRO A 75 8.98 -3.13 -20.36
CA PRO A 75 10.36 -2.77 -20.03
C PRO A 75 10.66 -1.29 -20.35
N ASN A 76 11.31 -0.59 -19.42
CA ASN A 76 11.62 0.85 -19.51
C ASN A 76 10.37 1.74 -19.68
N LEU A 77 9.25 1.36 -19.04
CA LEU A 77 8.00 2.10 -19.07
C LEU A 77 8.21 3.58 -18.75
N ASP A 78 7.73 4.44 -19.64
CA ASP A 78 7.56 5.87 -19.37
C ASP A 78 6.18 6.10 -18.74
N PHE A 79 6.15 6.43 -17.45
CA PHE A 79 4.89 6.66 -16.71
C PHE A 79 4.14 7.91 -17.16
N SER A 80 4.78 8.81 -17.94
CA SER A 80 4.12 9.96 -18.57
C SER A 80 3.47 9.60 -19.90
N ALA A 81 3.79 8.45 -20.48
CA ALA A 81 3.19 7.99 -21.72
C ALA A 81 1.70 7.66 -21.53
N GLU A 82 0.91 7.96 -22.56
CA GLU A 82 -0.52 7.69 -22.58
C GLU A 82 -0.79 6.19 -22.76
N VAL A 83 -1.68 5.64 -21.92
CA VAL A 83 -2.17 4.27 -22.03
C VAL A 83 -3.48 4.20 -22.76
N SER A 84 -4.40 5.16 -22.54
CA SER A 84 -5.71 5.24 -23.20
C SER A 84 -6.41 6.56 -22.90
N ASN A 85 -7.08 7.16 -23.89
CA ASN A 85 -8.00 8.28 -23.73
C ASN A 85 -7.48 9.45 -22.84
N GLY A 86 -6.22 9.83 -23.00
CA GLY A 86 -5.58 10.89 -22.22
C GLY A 86 -5.11 10.45 -20.82
N MET A 87 -5.30 9.19 -20.44
CA MET A 87 -4.79 8.64 -19.19
C MET A 87 -3.36 8.15 -19.38
N THR A 88 -2.44 8.61 -18.53
CA THR A 88 -1.05 8.10 -18.52
C THR A 88 -0.92 6.86 -17.64
N TYR A 89 0.16 6.07 -17.84
CA TYR A 89 0.47 4.93 -16.96
C TYR A 89 0.60 5.36 -15.48
N GLY A 90 1.19 6.52 -15.21
CA GLY A 90 1.28 7.04 -13.86
C GLY A 90 -0.09 7.43 -13.27
N SER A 91 -1.00 7.98 -14.08
CA SER A 91 -2.37 8.27 -13.64
C SER A 91 -3.17 6.99 -13.40
N TYR A 92 -2.96 5.98 -14.24
CA TYR A 92 -3.56 4.66 -14.08
C TYR A 92 -3.12 4.01 -12.75
N ALA A 93 -1.80 3.89 -12.50
CA ALA A 93 -1.28 3.30 -11.27
C ALA A 93 -1.82 4.00 -10.00
N LYS A 94 -1.90 5.34 -10.02
CA LYS A 94 -2.49 6.11 -8.91
C LYS A 94 -3.95 5.81 -8.68
N ALA A 95 -4.72 5.73 -9.75
CA ALA A 95 -6.15 5.43 -9.66
C ALA A 95 -6.37 4.00 -9.14
N ASP A 96 -5.58 3.03 -9.61
CA ASP A 96 -5.66 1.64 -9.18
C ASP A 96 -5.30 1.49 -7.68
N ALA A 97 -4.22 2.12 -7.24
CA ALA A 97 -3.85 2.15 -5.83
C ALA A 97 -4.96 2.75 -4.94
N VAL A 98 -5.63 3.83 -5.40
CA VAL A 98 -6.78 4.40 -4.67
C VAL A 98 -7.94 3.41 -4.59
N GLU A 99 -8.29 2.73 -5.68
CA GLU A 99 -9.38 1.73 -5.67
C GLU A 99 -9.02 0.53 -4.79
N THR A 100 -7.75 0.11 -4.76
CA THR A 100 -7.28 -0.97 -3.88
C THR A 100 -7.41 -0.60 -2.40
N VAL A 101 -6.97 0.58 -1.97
CA VAL A 101 -7.14 1.00 -0.57
C VAL A 101 -8.61 1.20 -0.19
N LYS A 102 -9.47 1.66 -1.13
CA LYS A 102 -10.91 1.73 -0.91
C LYS A 102 -11.51 0.34 -0.67
N LEU A 103 -11.16 -0.62 -1.52
CA LEU A 103 -11.62 -2.00 -1.37
C LEU A 103 -11.22 -2.56 0.01
N TYR A 104 -9.98 -2.34 0.43
CA TYR A 104 -9.47 -2.84 1.70
C TYR A 104 -10.13 -2.18 2.91
N ALA A 105 -10.36 -0.88 2.86
CA ALA A 105 -11.14 -0.19 3.89
C ALA A 105 -12.57 -0.75 3.98
N LEU A 106 -13.23 -0.99 2.84
CA LEU A 106 -14.57 -1.60 2.82
C LEU A 106 -14.56 -3.04 3.36
N LEU A 107 -13.55 -3.85 3.03
CA LEU A 107 -13.41 -5.20 3.56
C LEU A 107 -13.25 -5.20 5.09
N ARG A 108 -12.43 -4.30 5.64
CA ARG A 108 -12.27 -4.13 7.10
C ARG A 108 -13.60 -3.74 7.76
N GLN A 109 -14.37 -2.84 7.13
CA GLN A 109 -15.68 -2.42 7.63
C GLN A 109 -16.72 -3.55 7.56
N TRP A 110 -16.78 -4.27 6.46
CA TRP A 110 -17.68 -5.42 6.30
C TRP A 110 -17.34 -6.54 7.28
N ALA A 111 -16.05 -6.83 7.48
CA ALA A 111 -15.63 -7.81 8.48
C ALA A 111 -16.16 -7.45 9.87
N LYS A 112 -16.07 -6.18 10.28
CA LYS A 112 -16.64 -5.68 11.54
C LYS A 112 -18.17 -5.79 11.55
N GLN A 113 -18.83 -5.35 10.46
CA GLN A 113 -20.29 -5.34 10.35
C GLN A 113 -20.90 -6.74 10.41
N TYR A 114 -20.28 -7.71 9.74
CA TYR A 114 -20.76 -9.08 9.64
C TYR A 114 -20.10 -10.03 10.64
N ASN A 115 -19.28 -9.49 11.55
CA ASN A 115 -18.54 -10.27 12.56
C ASN A 115 -17.70 -11.40 11.94
N VAL A 116 -17.06 -11.10 10.82
CA VAL A 116 -16.12 -12.00 10.13
C VAL A 116 -14.74 -11.82 10.72
N SER A 117 -14.09 -12.91 11.06
CA SER A 117 -12.71 -12.95 11.51
C SER A 117 -11.93 -14.04 10.78
N LEU A 118 -10.61 -13.91 10.78
CA LEU A 118 -9.74 -14.96 10.32
C LEU A 118 -9.83 -16.17 11.26
N THR A 119 -9.70 -17.36 10.70
CA THR A 119 -9.66 -18.61 11.46
C THR A 119 -8.26 -18.85 12.03
N GLU A 120 -8.12 -19.82 12.96
CA GLU A 120 -6.80 -20.24 13.42
C GLU A 120 -5.89 -20.74 12.30
N GLU A 121 -6.46 -21.37 11.27
CA GLU A 121 -5.72 -21.80 10.07
C GLU A 121 -5.22 -20.60 9.26
N ASP A 122 -6.02 -19.55 9.11
CA ASP A 122 -5.62 -18.32 8.42
C ASP A 122 -4.49 -17.61 9.17
N GLU A 123 -4.58 -17.52 10.49
CA GLU A 123 -3.53 -16.95 11.33
C GLU A 123 -2.24 -17.76 11.23
N ALA A 124 -2.33 -19.10 11.20
CA ALA A 124 -1.16 -19.96 11.01
C ALA A 124 -0.52 -19.73 9.61
N ARG A 125 -1.31 -19.51 8.55
CA ARG A 125 -0.81 -19.18 7.20
C ARG A 125 -0.07 -17.84 7.21
N LEU A 126 -0.62 -16.82 7.86
CA LEU A 126 0.04 -15.51 7.99
C LEU A 126 1.37 -15.62 8.74
N GLN A 127 1.40 -16.38 9.82
CA GLN A 127 2.62 -16.66 10.57
C GLN A 127 3.66 -17.39 9.71
N GLN A 128 3.25 -18.38 8.94
CA GLN A 128 4.12 -19.08 8.01
C GLN A 128 4.67 -18.14 6.92
N GLN A 129 3.82 -17.28 6.36
CA GLN A 129 4.24 -16.28 5.36
C GLN A 129 5.25 -15.30 5.96
N ARG A 130 4.99 -14.77 7.15
CA ARG A 130 5.93 -13.92 7.87
C ARG A 130 7.28 -14.62 8.08
N GLN A 131 7.25 -15.88 8.53
CA GLN A 131 8.46 -16.65 8.72
C GLN A 131 9.25 -16.87 7.42
N GLN A 132 8.58 -16.99 6.27
CA GLN A 132 9.24 -17.05 4.97
C GLN A 132 9.95 -15.73 4.65
N TYR A 133 9.34 -14.57 4.91
CA TYR A 133 10.00 -13.27 4.78
C TYR A 133 11.20 -13.14 5.71
N VAL A 134 11.04 -13.50 6.99
CA VAL A 134 12.13 -13.49 7.97
C VAL A 134 13.30 -14.35 7.50
N THR A 135 13.02 -15.54 6.98
CA THR A 135 14.05 -16.45 6.44
C THR A 135 14.72 -15.87 5.20
N TYR A 136 13.93 -15.30 4.28
CA TYR A 136 14.41 -14.72 3.03
C TYR A 136 15.37 -13.54 3.26
N TYR A 137 15.06 -12.69 4.25
CA TYR A 137 15.88 -11.53 4.61
C TYR A 137 17.00 -11.83 5.63
N GLY A 138 17.25 -13.10 5.93
CA GLY A 138 18.37 -13.52 6.77
C GLY A 138 18.16 -13.40 8.27
N GLY A 139 16.90 -13.37 8.72
CA GLY A 139 16.50 -13.32 10.12
C GLY A 139 15.60 -12.14 10.43
N GLU A 140 15.14 -12.07 11.68
CA GLU A 140 14.20 -11.03 12.16
C GLU A 140 14.76 -9.61 11.95
N GLU A 141 16.03 -9.41 12.25
CA GLU A 141 16.68 -8.09 12.07
C GLU A 141 16.68 -7.67 10.59
N GLY A 142 16.99 -8.58 9.65
CA GLY A 142 16.98 -8.30 8.21
C GLY A 142 15.57 -7.99 7.70
N TYR A 143 14.56 -8.70 8.21
CA TYR A 143 13.15 -8.43 7.91
C TYR A 143 12.73 -7.02 8.38
N GLN A 144 13.04 -6.66 9.62
CA GLN A 144 12.74 -5.32 10.16
C GLN A 144 13.48 -4.21 9.41
N GLN A 145 14.75 -4.42 9.06
CA GLN A 145 15.51 -3.49 8.24
C GLN A 145 14.88 -3.28 6.85
N GLN A 146 14.30 -4.34 6.26
CA GLN A 146 13.62 -4.21 4.97
C GLN A 146 12.34 -3.39 5.07
N LEU A 147 11.51 -3.57 6.09
CA LEU A 147 10.33 -2.75 6.33
C LEU A 147 10.71 -1.28 6.57
N GLN A 148 11.74 -1.04 7.39
CA GLN A 148 12.26 0.30 7.65
C GLN A 148 12.81 0.95 6.37
N LEU A 149 13.52 0.20 5.54
CA LEU A 149 14.05 0.69 4.26
C LEU A 149 12.95 1.17 3.33
N LEU A 150 11.80 0.51 3.31
CA LEU A 150 10.64 0.93 2.53
C LEU A 150 9.91 2.11 3.19
N GLY A 151 9.92 2.20 4.50
CA GLY A 151 9.14 3.16 5.28
C GLY A 151 7.73 2.65 5.58
N ILE A 152 7.54 1.34 5.65
CA ILE A 152 6.28 0.71 6.05
C ILE A 152 6.40 0.11 7.44
N SER A 153 5.38 0.30 8.28
CA SER A 153 5.29 -0.35 9.58
C SER A 153 4.91 -1.83 9.44
N GLU A 154 5.34 -2.66 10.41
CA GLU A 154 4.95 -4.06 10.44
C GLU A 154 3.43 -4.21 10.56
N ASP A 155 2.77 -3.38 11.37
CA ASP A 155 1.31 -3.38 11.53
C ASP A 155 0.58 -3.12 10.21
N THR A 156 1.02 -2.14 9.42
CA THR A 156 0.44 -1.86 8.10
C THR A 156 0.71 -3.00 7.13
N PHE A 157 1.93 -3.53 7.11
CA PHE A 157 2.27 -4.66 6.25
C PHE A 157 1.48 -5.93 6.60
N ASP A 158 1.32 -6.24 7.88
CA ASP A 158 0.48 -7.34 8.36
C ASP A 158 -1.01 -7.11 8.01
N SER A 159 -1.51 -5.89 8.17
CA SER A 159 -2.87 -5.54 7.77
C SER A 159 -3.11 -5.81 6.29
N ILE A 160 -2.16 -5.43 5.42
CA ILE A 160 -2.23 -5.69 3.98
C ILE A 160 -2.26 -7.20 3.68
N ASN A 161 -1.39 -7.99 4.32
CA ASN A 161 -1.34 -9.43 4.11
C ASN A 161 -2.62 -10.15 4.57
N ARG A 162 -3.29 -9.65 5.62
CA ARG A 162 -4.55 -10.18 6.13
C ARG A 162 -5.72 -9.99 5.16
N MET A 163 -5.69 -8.95 4.33
CA MET A 163 -6.84 -8.58 3.48
C MET A 163 -7.21 -9.65 2.47
N TYR A 164 -6.23 -10.37 1.91
CA TYR A 164 -6.53 -11.46 0.97
C TYR A 164 -7.34 -12.59 1.62
N LEU A 165 -6.98 -12.98 2.83
CA LEU A 165 -7.69 -14.02 3.58
C LEU A 165 -9.06 -13.52 4.05
N LEU A 166 -9.12 -12.27 4.50
CA LEU A 166 -10.37 -11.65 4.93
C LEU A 166 -11.37 -11.54 3.76
N TYR A 167 -10.89 -11.19 2.57
CA TYR A 167 -11.70 -11.19 1.35
C TYR A 167 -12.31 -12.57 1.09
N ALA A 168 -11.50 -13.62 1.15
CA ALA A 168 -11.99 -15.00 0.97
C ALA A 168 -13.08 -15.35 2.00
N ARG A 169 -12.89 -15.00 3.27
CA ARG A 169 -13.87 -15.26 4.33
C ARG A 169 -15.18 -14.49 4.16
N ILE A 170 -15.11 -13.25 3.67
CA ILE A 170 -16.31 -12.46 3.34
C ILE A 170 -17.02 -13.05 2.13
N HIS A 171 -16.27 -13.46 1.10
CA HIS A 171 -16.83 -14.11 -0.09
C HIS A 171 -17.56 -15.42 0.26
N ASP A 172 -17.07 -16.20 1.21
CA ASP A 172 -17.68 -17.46 1.65
C ASP A 172 -19.03 -17.28 2.37
N LEU A 173 -19.43 -16.04 2.68
CA LEU A 173 -20.75 -15.75 3.26
C LEU A 173 -21.90 -15.76 2.21
N TYR A 174 -21.58 -15.70 0.94
CA TYR A 174 -22.53 -15.60 -0.18
C TYR A 174 -22.47 -16.81 -1.09
#